data_528991bba6ca0c9446b949c8efda9db6
#
_entry.id   528991bba6ca0c9446b949c8efda9db6
#
_cell.length_a   1.000
_cell.length_b   1.000
_cell.length_c   1.000
_cell.angle_alpha   90.00
_cell.angle_beta   90.00
_cell.angle_gamma   90.00
#
_symmetry.space_group_name_H-M   'P 1'
#
loop_
_entity.id
_entity.type
_entity.pdbx_description
1 polymer ?
#
loop_
_entity_poly.entity_id
_entity_poly.type
_entity_poly.pdbx_seq_one_letter_code
_entity_poly.pdbx_strand_id
1 'polypeptide(L)'
;IDKGQLAVDHLPVNAGSAVLKKESTLAFSFTAPSDGDYYILPSYRAAKKAMAVDTYFDIKVNGKEISMGQLPILWYDTERHIRDRNGDETVASQSAVSEYVASPVLDYYDVSRDILLFAMTRGETYHFEITSMVQDIEVQSIAVCLKNTQKDRNVSSAEGGRLDPVIIEAEDYAIKSDSYIRAKSVKNVALSPYNTYHSVMNVLDGATFGTSGQKAIWEFNVKKSGWYKMGFICQQNEQTNKSVYRKIEIDGDVPYGSWNNIKINYTGSSGYKNVPVSGNDGEEYVFLAKGRHTVALTVTAGEYEEIYNSIKKLMEDINTLGQALLRLTAGATDPDRTWNIDTFMPDAVDKLEEYADRADEIFELLTGLDGKNPIYATDLKTVSEKLRKISKEPMKIPNKTEEIYRGDSSAAKYLGNVLTAIRSEEHTSELQSQFRI
;
A
#
# COMPACT_ATOMS: atom_id res chain seq x y z
N ILE A 1 7.41 -19.11 -22.24
CA ILE A 1 6.79 -17.91 -21.67
C ILE A 1 7.26 -16.81 -22.59
N ASP A 2 6.39 -16.34 -23.50
CA ASP A 2 6.54 -14.97 -23.92
C ASP A 2 6.61 -14.19 -22.61
N LYS A 3 7.79 -13.73 -22.24
CA LYS A 3 7.92 -12.59 -21.36
C LYS A 3 7.06 -11.57 -22.04
N GLY A 4 5.85 -11.37 -21.53
CA GLY A 4 5.04 -10.24 -21.94
C GLY A 4 6.02 -9.12 -21.88
N GLN A 5 6.48 -8.66 -23.01
CA GLN A 5 7.31 -7.48 -23.08
C GLN A 5 6.49 -6.47 -22.31
N LEU A 6 6.94 -6.17 -21.08
CA LEU A 6 6.80 -4.81 -20.64
C LEU A 6 7.16 -4.01 -21.88
N ALA A 7 6.17 -3.39 -22.51
CA ALA A 7 6.42 -2.49 -23.62
C ALA A 7 7.10 -1.29 -23.00
N VAL A 8 8.38 -1.44 -22.88
CA VAL A 8 9.25 -0.51 -22.23
C VAL A 8 9.87 0.22 -23.37
N ASP A 9 9.32 1.34 -23.72
CA ASP A 9 10.08 2.36 -24.41
C ASP A 9 11.10 2.91 -23.41
N HIS A 10 12.17 2.12 -23.30
CA HIS A 10 13.30 2.47 -22.46
C HIS A 10 14.09 3.58 -23.10
N LEU A 11 14.19 4.69 -22.43
CA LEU A 11 15.41 5.47 -22.45
C LEU A 11 16.17 5.16 -21.15
N PRO A 12 17.13 4.19 -21.18
CA PRO A 12 18.05 4.09 -20.09
C PRO A 12 18.82 5.41 -20.07
N VAL A 13 18.67 6.16 -18.99
CA VAL A 13 19.64 7.19 -18.67
C VAL A 13 20.88 6.41 -18.24
N ASN A 14 21.76 6.07 -19.19
CA ASN A 14 23.04 5.45 -18.95
C ASN A 14 23.98 6.50 -18.31
N ALA A 15 23.74 6.80 -17.05
CA ALA A 15 24.79 7.25 -16.19
C ALA A 15 25.47 5.98 -15.66
N GLY A 16 26.76 5.84 -15.79
CA GLY A 16 27.51 4.84 -15.06
C GLY A 16 27.08 4.94 -13.58
N SER A 17 27.10 3.83 -12.82
CA SER A 17 26.55 3.77 -11.46
C SER A 17 26.86 5.04 -10.68
N ALA A 18 25.82 5.82 -10.40
CA ALA A 18 25.95 7.08 -9.71
C ALA A 18 25.46 6.90 -8.27
N VAL A 19 26.21 7.43 -7.31
CA VAL A 19 25.73 7.55 -5.93
C VAL A 19 24.86 8.80 -5.85
N LEU A 20 23.56 8.60 -5.74
CA LEU A 20 22.63 9.67 -5.39
C LEU A 20 22.73 9.91 -3.88
N LYS A 21 23.47 10.96 -3.51
CA LYS A 21 23.66 11.31 -2.11
C LYS A 21 22.41 11.94 -1.51
N LYS A 22 22.28 11.82 -0.20
CA LYS A 22 21.29 12.57 0.54
C LYS A 22 21.34 14.06 0.16
N GLU A 23 20.16 14.66 -0.06
CA GLU A 23 19.95 16.06 -0.48
C GLU A 23 20.54 16.39 -1.87
N SER A 24 20.96 15.39 -2.65
CA SER A 24 21.33 15.61 -4.04
C SER A 24 20.16 15.29 -4.98
N THR A 25 20.13 15.97 -6.12
CA THR A 25 19.07 15.85 -7.12
C THR A 25 19.59 15.17 -8.37
N LEU A 26 18.87 14.18 -8.85
CA LEU A 26 19.03 13.58 -10.16
C LEU A 26 17.98 14.16 -11.10
N ALA A 27 18.43 14.72 -12.23
CA ALA A 27 17.53 15.29 -13.24
C ALA A 27 17.67 14.53 -14.57
N PHE A 28 16.53 14.27 -15.22
CA PHE A 28 16.46 13.68 -16.55
C PHE A 28 15.21 14.11 -17.30
N SER A 29 15.18 13.89 -18.60
CA SER A 29 14.02 14.17 -19.44
C SER A 29 13.54 12.92 -20.14
N PHE A 30 12.23 12.82 -20.31
CA PHE A 30 11.58 11.71 -20.99
C PHE A 30 10.51 12.25 -21.94
N THR A 31 10.46 11.77 -23.18
CA THR A 31 9.40 12.09 -24.15
C THR A 31 8.46 10.90 -24.24
N ALA A 32 7.17 11.10 -23.92
CA ALA A 32 6.19 10.03 -23.89
C ALA A 32 5.88 9.51 -25.32
N PRO A 33 6.09 8.21 -25.60
CA PRO A 33 5.81 7.64 -26.93
C PRO A 33 4.32 7.41 -27.18
N SER A 34 3.51 7.32 -26.11
CA SER A 34 2.05 7.15 -26.15
C SER A 34 1.38 7.90 -25.01
N ASP A 35 0.06 8.09 -25.10
CA ASP A 35 -0.73 8.52 -23.95
C ASP A 35 -0.81 7.39 -22.92
N GLY A 36 -0.81 7.72 -21.64
CA GLY A 36 -1.03 6.75 -20.58
C GLY A 36 -0.36 7.10 -19.26
N ASP A 37 -0.46 6.18 -18.31
CA ASP A 37 0.14 6.28 -17.00
C ASP A 37 1.52 5.63 -17.00
N TYR A 38 2.52 6.39 -16.61
CA TYR A 38 3.92 5.95 -16.56
C TYR A 38 4.41 5.89 -15.13
N TYR A 39 5.42 5.07 -14.88
CA TYR A 39 6.10 4.98 -13.59
C TYR A 39 7.62 4.94 -13.76
N ILE A 40 8.34 5.31 -12.71
CA ILE A 40 9.79 5.30 -12.65
C ILE A 40 10.26 3.97 -12.09
N LEU A 41 11.15 3.29 -12.81
CA LEU A 41 11.76 2.01 -12.44
C LEU A 41 13.29 2.16 -12.37
N PRO A 42 13.85 2.52 -11.20
CA PRO A 42 15.28 2.52 -11.02
C PRO A 42 15.83 1.09 -10.81
N SER A 43 17.04 0.85 -11.31
CA SER A 43 17.90 -0.23 -10.86
C SER A 43 18.86 0.34 -9.81
N TYR A 44 18.73 -0.09 -8.56
CA TYR A 44 19.44 0.51 -7.43
C TYR A 44 19.86 -0.54 -6.41
N ARG A 45 20.74 -0.13 -5.50
CA ARG A 45 21.08 -0.87 -4.30
C ARG A 45 21.32 0.07 -3.13
N ALA A 46 21.27 -0.48 -1.93
CA ALA A 46 21.63 0.24 -0.73
C ALA A 46 23.11 0.64 -0.77
N ALA A 47 23.44 1.84 -0.33
CA ALA A 47 24.83 2.22 -0.09
C ALA A 47 25.43 1.38 1.05
N LYS A 48 26.76 1.24 1.10
CA LYS A 48 27.48 0.37 2.07
C LYS A 48 27.15 0.60 3.55
N LYS A 49 26.53 1.72 3.89
CA LYS A 49 26.08 2.07 5.26
C LYS A 49 24.60 2.43 5.27
N ALA A 50 23.77 1.66 4.55
CA ALA A 50 22.35 1.90 4.52
C ALA A 50 21.73 1.82 5.92
N MET A 51 20.86 2.77 6.22
CA MET A 51 19.99 2.70 7.39
C MET A 51 18.89 1.67 7.14
N ALA A 52 18.38 1.07 8.22
CA ALA A 52 17.24 0.14 8.15
C ALA A 52 15.90 0.88 7.98
N VAL A 53 15.87 1.84 7.06
CA VAL A 53 14.69 2.63 6.69
C VAL A 53 14.66 2.79 5.19
N ASP A 54 13.47 2.93 4.65
CA ASP A 54 13.28 3.19 3.22
C ASP A 54 13.92 4.51 2.78
N THR A 55 14.17 4.62 1.50
CA THR A 55 14.63 5.85 0.89
C THR A 55 13.44 6.63 0.34
N TYR A 56 13.38 7.90 0.65
CA TYR A 56 12.33 8.81 0.21
C TYR A 56 12.89 9.87 -0.74
N PHE A 57 12.08 10.25 -1.72
CA PHE A 57 12.46 11.21 -2.76
C PHE A 57 11.38 12.28 -2.89
N ASP A 58 11.82 13.52 -2.93
CA ASP A 58 10.99 14.61 -3.46
C ASP A 58 11.05 14.56 -4.99
N ILE A 59 9.88 14.50 -5.64
CA ILE A 59 9.76 14.33 -7.09
C ILE A 59 9.05 15.54 -7.68
N LYS A 60 9.76 16.23 -8.57
CA LYS A 60 9.20 17.31 -9.38
C LYS A 60 9.15 16.92 -10.85
N VAL A 61 8.09 17.35 -11.51
CA VAL A 61 7.90 17.19 -12.95
C VAL A 61 7.62 18.57 -13.55
N ASN A 62 8.44 18.97 -14.53
CA ASN A 62 8.38 20.29 -15.13
C ASN A 62 8.45 21.43 -14.08
N GLY A 63 9.30 21.26 -13.06
CA GLY A 63 9.49 22.21 -11.97
C GLY A 63 8.35 22.26 -10.92
N LYS A 64 7.29 21.47 -11.10
CA LYS A 64 6.16 21.37 -10.15
C LYS A 64 6.34 20.13 -9.27
N GLU A 65 6.21 20.30 -7.97
CA GLU A 65 6.16 19.21 -7.01
C GLU A 65 4.92 18.35 -7.25
N ILE A 66 5.11 17.04 -7.38
CA ILE A 66 4.04 16.10 -7.69
C ILE A 66 3.72 15.23 -6.49
N SER A 67 4.70 14.52 -5.94
CA SER A 67 4.54 13.62 -4.81
C SER A 67 5.89 13.30 -4.16
N MET A 68 5.84 12.62 -3.03
CA MET A 68 6.99 11.99 -2.42
C MET A 68 7.05 10.53 -2.85
N GLY A 69 8.13 10.13 -3.50
CA GLY A 69 8.41 8.75 -3.89
C GLY A 69 9.09 7.97 -2.76
N GLN A 70 8.86 6.67 -2.72
CA GLN A 70 9.49 5.74 -1.78
C GLN A 70 10.13 4.57 -2.52
N LEU A 71 11.36 4.19 -2.14
CA LEU A 71 12.00 2.95 -2.56
C LEU A 71 12.39 2.14 -1.32
N PRO A 72 11.93 0.89 -1.23
CA PRO A 72 12.29 0.01 -0.12
C PRO A 72 13.77 -0.39 -0.19
N ILE A 73 14.44 -0.44 0.95
CA ILE A 73 15.71 -1.14 1.07
C ILE A 73 15.40 -2.62 1.25
N LEU A 74 15.87 -3.43 0.31
CA LEU A 74 15.60 -4.88 0.34
C LEU A 74 16.58 -5.60 1.27
N TRP A 75 16.05 -6.61 1.97
CA TRP A 75 16.77 -7.38 2.98
C TRP A 75 16.63 -8.88 2.71
N TYR A 76 17.59 -9.65 3.20
CA TYR A 76 17.52 -11.10 3.26
C TYR A 76 18.09 -11.61 4.58
N ASP A 77 17.66 -12.78 4.99
CA ASP A 77 18.17 -13.43 6.20
C ASP A 77 19.45 -14.20 5.89
N THR A 78 20.51 -13.98 6.68
CA THR A 78 21.83 -14.54 6.45
C THR A 78 22.05 -15.85 7.17
N GLU A 79 21.46 -16.01 8.35
CA GLU A 79 21.68 -17.14 9.24
C GLU A 79 20.32 -17.65 9.73
N ARG A 80 19.77 -18.63 8.99
CA ARG A 80 18.50 -19.27 9.34
C ARG A 80 18.72 -20.58 10.06
N HIS A 81 17.72 -21.02 10.84
CA HIS A 81 17.70 -22.32 11.53
C HIS A 81 18.89 -22.56 12.49
N ILE A 82 19.53 -21.46 12.95
CA ILE A 82 20.54 -21.55 14.00
C ILE A 82 19.86 -21.83 15.31
N ARG A 83 20.37 -22.82 16.03
CA ARG A 83 19.87 -23.21 17.33
C ARG A 83 20.78 -22.72 18.44
N ASP A 84 20.15 -22.27 19.51
CA ASP A 84 20.83 -21.90 20.73
C ASP A 84 21.29 -23.16 21.51
N ARG A 85 21.92 -22.94 22.67
CA ARG A 85 22.39 -24.01 23.56
C ARG A 85 21.26 -24.90 24.10
N ASN A 86 20.02 -24.45 24.05
CA ASN A 86 18.84 -25.20 24.51
C ASN A 86 18.20 -26.00 23.37
N GLY A 87 18.67 -25.81 22.13
CA GLY A 87 18.12 -26.45 20.93
C GLY A 87 16.98 -25.67 20.29
N ASP A 88 16.67 -24.47 20.78
CA ASP A 88 15.66 -23.58 20.22
C ASP A 88 16.24 -22.78 19.04
N GLU A 89 15.47 -22.66 17.97
CA GLU A 89 15.86 -21.80 16.83
C GLU A 89 15.76 -20.32 17.22
N THR A 90 16.79 -19.57 16.82
CA THR A 90 16.88 -18.13 17.05
C THR A 90 16.41 -17.37 15.82
N VAL A 91 15.96 -16.12 16.03
CA VAL A 91 15.64 -15.20 14.94
C VAL A 91 16.87 -15.01 14.06
N ALA A 92 16.70 -15.12 12.76
CA ALA A 92 17.79 -14.97 11.80
C ALA A 92 18.44 -13.59 11.83
N SER A 93 19.77 -13.56 11.65
CA SER A 93 20.49 -12.34 11.30
C SER A 93 20.12 -11.90 9.88
N GLN A 94 20.25 -10.63 9.56
CA GLN A 94 19.85 -10.11 8.26
C GLN A 94 20.87 -9.13 7.69
N SER A 95 20.87 -9.01 6.38
CA SER A 95 21.69 -8.05 5.63
C SER A 95 20.87 -7.39 4.53
N ALA A 96 21.24 -6.14 4.23
CA ALA A 96 20.68 -5.49 3.06
C ALA A 96 21.19 -6.17 1.77
N VAL A 97 20.34 -6.22 0.76
CA VAL A 97 20.71 -6.75 -0.56
C VAL A 97 21.80 -5.85 -1.16
N SER A 98 22.93 -6.45 -1.51
CA SER A 98 24.11 -5.74 -2.07
C SER A 98 24.10 -5.68 -3.61
N GLU A 99 23.22 -6.44 -4.24
CA GLU A 99 23.06 -6.49 -5.69
C GLU A 99 22.12 -5.39 -6.17
N TYR A 100 22.26 -4.99 -7.43
CA TYR A 100 21.32 -4.05 -8.04
C TYR A 100 19.99 -4.74 -8.28
N VAL A 101 18.92 -4.11 -7.78
CA VAL A 101 17.54 -4.59 -7.96
C VAL A 101 16.71 -3.52 -8.65
N ALA A 102 15.80 -3.94 -9.53
CA ALA A 102 14.82 -3.05 -10.14
C ALA A 102 13.54 -3.10 -9.33
N SER A 103 13.10 -1.94 -8.84
CA SER A 103 11.80 -1.80 -8.15
C SER A 103 11.17 -0.48 -8.52
N PRO A 104 9.85 -0.44 -8.80
CA PRO A 104 9.17 0.82 -9.09
C PRO A 104 9.19 1.75 -7.87
N VAL A 105 9.18 3.05 -8.14
CA VAL A 105 8.98 4.05 -7.09
C VAL A 105 7.53 3.98 -6.63
N LEU A 106 7.32 3.85 -5.33
CA LEU A 106 6.01 3.79 -4.69
C LEU A 106 5.55 5.19 -4.29
N ASP A 107 4.25 5.45 -4.24
CA ASP A 107 3.69 6.71 -3.74
C ASP A 107 3.67 6.69 -2.20
N TYR A 108 4.44 7.58 -1.59
CA TYR A 108 4.47 7.71 -0.12
C TYR A 108 3.13 8.12 0.48
N TYR A 109 2.35 8.93 -0.23
CA TYR A 109 1.06 9.43 0.25
C TYR A 109 -0.12 8.51 -0.05
N ASP A 110 0.11 7.48 -0.88
CA ASP A 110 -0.90 6.44 -1.08
C ASP A 110 -0.96 5.50 0.13
N VAL A 111 -2.17 5.14 0.53
CA VAL A 111 -2.40 4.27 1.70
C VAL A 111 -1.91 2.85 1.46
N SER A 112 -2.07 2.32 0.25
CA SER A 112 -1.58 1.00 -0.15
C SER A 112 -0.10 1.00 -0.55
N ARG A 113 0.56 2.17 -0.61
CA ARG A 113 1.92 2.31 -1.14
C ARG A 113 2.06 1.73 -2.53
N ASP A 114 1.08 1.97 -3.37
CA ASP A 114 1.13 1.54 -4.77
C ASP A 114 2.15 2.33 -5.59
N ILE A 115 2.35 1.88 -6.81
CA ILE A 115 3.32 2.49 -7.73
C ILE A 115 2.92 3.94 -8.02
N LEU A 116 3.84 4.87 -7.85
CA LEU A 116 3.64 6.27 -8.20
C LEU A 116 3.50 6.44 -9.71
N LEU A 117 2.36 6.94 -10.15
CA LEU A 117 1.99 7.07 -11.56
C LEU A 117 2.00 8.53 -12.02
N PHE A 118 2.42 8.72 -13.27
CA PHE A 118 2.46 10.01 -13.95
C PHE A 118 1.65 9.91 -15.25
N ALA A 119 0.52 10.62 -15.32
CA ALA A 119 -0.24 10.73 -16.56
C ALA A 119 0.54 11.55 -17.59
N MET A 120 0.83 10.98 -18.75
CA MET A 120 1.62 11.61 -19.80
C MET A 120 0.91 11.56 -21.14
N THR A 121 1.14 12.59 -21.95
CA THR A 121 0.58 12.76 -23.30
C THR A 121 1.65 12.46 -24.34
N ARG A 122 1.26 11.74 -25.38
CA ARG A 122 2.14 11.37 -26.49
C ARG A 122 2.84 12.58 -27.11
N GLY A 123 4.17 12.47 -27.26
CA GLY A 123 5.01 13.48 -27.89
C GLY A 123 5.41 14.63 -26.98
N GLU A 124 4.85 14.74 -25.77
CA GLU A 124 5.27 15.72 -24.78
C GLU A 124 6.52 15.26 -24.04
N THR A 125 7.39 16.22 -23.70
CA THR A 125 8.62 15.97 -22.94
C THR A 125 8.44 16.43 -21.50
N TYR A 126 8.73 15.53 -20.58
CA TYR A 126 8.62 15.72 -19.14
C TYR A 126 10.04 15.79 -18.54
N HIS A 127 10.29 16.80 -17.73
CA HIS A 127 11.55 17.01 -17.02
C HIS A 127 11.36 16.58 -15.56
N PHE A 128 12.08 15.54 -15.17
CA PHE A 128 12.04 14.98 -13.82
C PHE A 128 13.21 15.49 -13.00
N GLU A 129 12.96 15.85 -11.76
CA GLU A 129 13.93 16.12 -10.72
C GLU A 129 13.61 15.24 -9.51
N ILE A 130 14.54 14.37 -9.12
CA ILE A 130 14.38 13.42 -8.02
C ILE A 130 15.44 13.72 -6.98
N THR A 131 15.03 14.21 -5.82
CA THR A 131 15.93 14.58 -4.71
C THR A 131 15.87 13.56 -3.60
N SER A 132 16.99 12.94 -3.26
CA SER A 132 17.06 11.99 -2.14
C SER A 132 16.97 12.71 -0.80
N MET A 133 16.04 12.28 0.08
CA MET A 133 15.74 12.98 1.33
C MET A 133 16.41 12.35 2.56
N VAL A 134 16.67 11.03 2.56
CA VAL A 134 17.01 10.30 3.78
C VAL A 134 18.43 9.76 3.77
N GLN A 135 18.84 9.05 2.73
CA GLN A 135 20.12 8.35 2.69
C GLN A 135 20.67 8.24 1.27
N ASP A 136 21.95 7.88 1.18
CA ASP A 136 22.61 7.63 -0.09
C ASP A 136 22.14 6.31 -0.69
N ILE A 137 21.89 6.30 -2.00
CA ILE A 137 21.64 5.07 -2.78
C ILE A 137 22.56 5.03 -3.99
N GLU A 138 22.94 3.83 -4.40
CA GLU A 138 23.66 3.63 -5.64
C GLU A 138 22.63 3.27 -6.74
N VAL A 139 22.54 4.10 -7.76
CA VAL A 139 21.64 3.92 -8.91
C VAL A 139 22.46 3.53 -10.13
N GLN A 140 22.12 2.39 -10.74
CA GLN A 140 22.76 1.89 -11.96
C GLN A 140 22.08 2.43 -13.23
N SER A 141 20.75 2.44 -13.22
CA SER A 141 19.94 2.93 -14.35
C SER A 141 18.57 3.37 -13.86
N ILE A 142 17.91 4.20 -14.66
CA ILE A 142 16.50 4.57 -14.47
C ILE A 142 15.77 4.32 -15.78
N ALA A 143 14.60 3.70 -15.69
CA ALA A 143 13.67 3.56 -16.78
C ALA A 143 12.35 4.24 -16.46
N VAL A 144 11.67 4.80 -17.46
CA VAL A 144 10.28 5.28 -17.35
C VAL A 144 9.43 4.32 -18.15
N CYS A 145 8.50 3.66 -17.48
CA CYS A 145 7.74 2.53 -18.01
C CYS A 145 6.26 2.87 -18.12
N LEU A 146 5.61 2.50 -19.22
CA LEU A 146 4.15 2.58 -19.35
C LEU A 146 3.50 1.50 -18.47
N LYS A 147 2.50 1.87 -17.66
CA LYS A 147 1.68 0.91 -16.92
C LYS A 147 0.76 0.18 -17.90
N ASN A 148 1.01 -1.10 -18.10
CA ASN A 148 0.11 -1.94 -18.88
C ASN A 148 -1.17 -2.21 -18.09
N THR A 149 -2.33 -2.04 -18.73
CA THR A 149 -3.60 -2.55 -18.20
C THR A 149 -3.56 -4.07 -18.21
N GLN A 150 -3.69 -4.65 -17.04
CA GLN A 150 -3.70 -6.10 -16.87
C GLN A 150 -4.90 -6.70 -17.61
N LYS A 151 -4.67 -7.70 -18.44
CA LYS A 151 -5.75 -8.52 -19.01
C LYS A 151 -5.92 -9.73 -18.11
N ASP A 152 -7.09 -9.85 -17.48
CA ASP A 152 -7.46 -11.05 -16.76
C ASP A 152 -7.33 -12.26 -17.68
N ARG A 153 -6.56 -13.25 -17.25
CA ARG A 153 -6.44 -14.53 -17.93
C ARG A 153 -7.58 -15.42 -17.44
N ASN A 154 -8.77 -15.26 -18.02
CA ASN A 154 -9.92 -16.10 -17.68
C ASN A 154 -9.67 -17.55 -18.09
N VAL A 155 -9.30 -18.39 -17.12
CA VAL A 155 -9.32 -19.84 -17.29
C VAL A 155 -10.28 -20.40 -16.24
N SER A 156 -11.47 -20.74 -16.68
CA SER A 156 -12.54 -21.28 -15.83
C SER A 156 -12.45 -22.78 -15.55
N SER A 157 -11.57 -23.49 -16.24
CA SER A 157 -11.33 -24.91 -16.01
C SER A 157 -9.93 -25.31 -16.47
N ALA A 158 -9.17 -25.97 -15.60
CA ALA A 158 -7.89 -26.60 -15.95
C ALA A 158 -8.12 -28.05 -16.34
N GLU A 159 -7.96 -28.39 -17.61
CA GLU A 159 -7.78 -29.76 -18.01
C GLU A 159 -6.35 -30.19 -17.67
N GLY A 160 -6.19 -31.05 -16.66
CA GLY A 160 -4.88 -31.53 -16.27
C GLY A 160 -4.97 -32.66 -15.24
N GLY A 161 -4.09 -33.64 -15.38
CA GLY A 161 -3.95 -34.70 -14.41
C GLY A 161 -3.48 -34.15 -13.05
N ARG A 162 -3.61 -34.96 -11.99
CA ARG A 162 -3.18 -34.61 -10.64
C ARG A 162 -1.70 -34.20 -10.65
N LEU A 163 -1.45 -32.96 -10.26
CA LEU A 163 -0.10 -32.40 -10.05
C LEU A 163 0.30 -32.60 -8.57
N ASP A 164 1.59 -32.75 -8.33
CA ASP A 164 2.10 -32.74 -6.97
C ASP A 164 2.03 -31.33 -6.40
N PRO A 165 1.54 -31.13 -5.17
CA PRO A 165 1.49 -29.83 -4.56
C PRO A 165 2.91 -29.27 -4.35
N VAL A 166 3.06 -27.97 -4.54
CA VAL A 166 4.25 -27.23 -4.13
C VAL A 166 3.94 -26.59 -2.79
N ILE A 167 4.74 -26.89 -1.78
CA ILE A 167 4.63 -26.32 -0.44
C ILE A 167 5.76 -25.28 -0.30
N ILE A 168 5.40 -24.09 0.13
CA ILE A 168 6.32 -22.99 0.40
C ILE A 168 6.12 -22.61 1.86
N GLU A 169 7.16 -22.75 2.67
CA GLU A 169 7.13 -22.35 4.07
C GLU A 169 7.25 -20.83 4.15
N ALA A 170 6.32 -20.19 4.87
CA ALA A 170 6.22 -18.74 4.89
C ALA A 170 7.38 -18.05 5.60
N GLU A 171 8.03 -18.74 6.53
CA GLU A 171 9.24 -18.28 7.21
C GLU A 171 10.47 -18.26 6.32
N ASP A 172 10.44 -18.97 5.17
CA ASP A 172 11.57 -19.14 4.25
C ASP A 172 11.57 -18.14 3.08
N TYR A 173 11.12 -16.92 3.33
CA TYR A 173 11.18 -15.86 2.32
C TYR A 173 12.63 -15.59 1.85
N ALA A 174 12.81 -15.37 0.56
CA ALA A 174 14.12 -15.08 -0.03
C ALA A 174 14.53 -13.62 0.19
N ILE A 175 13.60 -12.71 -0.03
CA ILE A 175 13.80 -11.25 0.06
C ILE A 175 12.59 -10.63 0.76
N LYS A 176 12.84 -9.56 1.50
CA LYS A 176 11.82 -8.73 2.15
C LYS A 176 12.12 -7.25 1.95
N SER A 177 11.08 -6.43 1.87
CA SER A 177 11.19 -4.98 1.66
C SER A 177 11.48 -4.20 2.94
N ASP A 178 11.43 -4.85 4.10
CA ASP A 178 11.63 -4.18 5.38
C ASP A 178 12.42 -5.10 6.32
N SER A 179 13.41 -4.54 7.00
CA SER A 179 14.21 -5.25 8.00
C SER A 179 13.39 -5.73 9.20
N TYR A 180 12.22 -5.14 9.43
CA TYR A 180 11.33 -5.48 10.54
C TYR A 180 10.60 -6.81 10.31
N ILE A 181 10.35 -7.21 9.07
CA ILE A 181 9.68 -8.48 8.73
C ILE A 181 10.52 -9.67 9.23
N ARG A 182 9.91 -10.58 9.99
CA ARG A 182 10.60 -11.70 10.64
C ARG A 182 9.76 -12.98 10.66
N ALA A 183 10.46 -14.11 10.83
CA ALA A 183 9.86 -15.38 11.18
C ALA A 183 9.59 -15.47 12.69
N LYS A 184 8.63 -16.30 13.10
CA LYS A 184 8.23 -16.57 14.49
C LYS A 184 8.02 -18.06 14.73
N SER A 185 8.28 -18.49 15.94
CA SER A 185 7.95 -19.82 16.41
C SER A 185 6.56 -19.86 17.03
N VAL A 186 5.70 -20.74 16.53
CA VAL A 186 4.37 -21.00 17.07
C VAL A 186 4.21 -22.49 17.38
N LYS A 187 3.87 -22.83 18.62
CA LYS A 187 3.60 -24.22 19.05
C LYS A 187 2.16 -24.60 18.67
N ASN A 188 1.96 -24.99 17.42
CA ASN A 188 0.68 -25.48 16.92
C ASN A 188 0.92 -26.69 16.00
N VAL A 189 0.26 -27.80 16.30
CA VAL A 189 0.41 -29.07 15.56
C VAL A 189 -0.09 -29.01 14.10
N ALA A 190 -0.85 -27.99 13.75
CA ALA A 190 -1.32 -27.76 12.37
C ALA A 190 -0.24 -27.14 11.46
N LEU A 191 0.87 -26.69 12.05
CA LEU A 191 1.97 -26.02 11.35
C LEU A 191 3.12 -26.96 11.11
N SER A 192 3.88 -26.71 10.06
CA SER A 192 5.14 -27.38 9.72
C SER A 192 6.22 -26.31 9.53
N PRO A 193 7.44 -26.55 10.02
CA PRO A 193 7.85 -27.62 10.93
C PRO A 193 7.25 -27.51 12.34
N TYR A 194 7.01 -28.62 12.99
CA TYR A 194 6.55 -28.66 14.38
C TYR A 194 7.53 -29.44 15.26
N ASN A 195 7.85 -28.89 16.42
CA ASN A 195 8.66 -29.59 17.42
C ASN A 195 8.01 -29.43 18.81
N THR A 196 7.85 -30.56 19.52
CA THR A 196 7.20 -30.56 20.84
C THR A 196 8.09 -29.93 21.90
N TYR A 197 9.39 -30.13 21.82
CA TYR A 197 10.35 -29.77 22.87
C TYR A 197 11.00 -28.40 22.58
N HIS A 198 11.40 -28.17 21.33
CA HIS A 198 12.13 -26.96 20.94
C HIS A 198 11.27 -25.99 20.14
N SER A 199 11.57 -24.72 20.27
CA SER A 199 11.01 -23.69 19.41
C SER A 199 11.65 -23.80 18.03
N VAL A 200 10.80 -23.83 16.99
CA VAL A 200 11.23 -23.82 15.58
C VAL A 200 10.52 -22.69 14.88
N MET A 201 11.22 -21.95 14.02
CA MET A 201 10.62 -20.92 13.20
C MET A 201 9.72 -21.60 12.16
N ASN A 202 8.43 -21.30 12.15
CA ASN A 202 7.45 -22.01 11.34
C ASN A 202 6.29 -21.17 10.84
N VAL A 203 6.38 -19.84 11.01
CA VAL A 203 5.43 -18.88 10.43
C VAL A 203 6.12 -17.56 10.13
N LEU A 204 5.61 -16.83 9.15
CA LEU A 204 5.88 -15.42 8.99
C LEU A 204 5.12 -14.66 10.08
N ASP A 205 5.82 -13.87 10.89
CA ASP A 205 5.20 -13.12 11.99
C ASP A 205 4.36 -11.96 11.46
N GLY A 206 3.05 -12.09 11.55
CA GLY A 206 2.11 -11.08 11.11
C GLY A 206 2.23 -9.74 11.83
N ALA A 207 2.67 -9.74 13.11
CA ALA A 207 2.94 -8.49 13.82
C ALA A 207 4.06 -7.66 13.18
N THR A 208 4.93 -8.31 12.41
CA THR A 208 6.05 -7.66 11.70
C THR A 208 5.78 -7.47 10.21
N PHE A 209 4.68 -8.04 9.68
CA PHE A 209 4.26 -8.01 8.28
C PHE A 209 2.81 -7.52 8.15
N GLY A 210 2.57 -6.28 8.60
CA GLY A 210 1.24 -5.67 8.66
C GLY A 210 1.15 -4.26 8.08
N THR A 211 2.28 -3.61 7.78
CA THR A 211 2.30 -2.25 7.24
C THR A 211 2.10 -2.27 5.71
N SER A 212 1.16 -1.47 5.22
CA SER A 212 0.91 -1.32 3.76
C SER A 212 2.19 -1.03 2.99
N GLY A 213 2.36 -1.70 1.85
CA GLY A 213 3.56 -1.65 1.03
C GLY A 213 4.67 -2.61 1.45
N GLN A 214 4.64 -3.18 2.66
CA GLN A 214 5.58 -4.24 3.02
C GLN A 214 5.40 -5.44 2.09
N LYS A 215 6.53 -5.95 1.57
CA LYS A 215 6.56 -7.04 0.58
C LYS A 215 7.55 -8.11 1.01
N ALA A 216 7.14 -9.36 0.90
CA ALA A 216 8.01 -10.52 1.05
C ALA A 216 7.92 -11.39 -0.21
N ILE A 217 9.06 -11.97 -0.61
CA ILE A 217 9.22 -12.72 -1.86
C ILE A 217 9.80 -14.09 -1.53
N TRP A 218 9.17 -15.13 -2.07
CA TRP A 218 9.64 -16.52 -1.97
C TRP A 218 10.04 -17.05 -3.35
N GLU A 219 11.02 -17.92 -3.36
CA GLU A 219 11.43 -18.66 -4.54
C GLU A 219 11.02 -20.13 -4.39
N PHE A 220 10.46 -20.70 -5.44
CA PHE A 220 10.05 -22.09 -5.44
C PHE A 220 10.31 -22.76 -6.78
N ASN A 221 10.27 -24.08 -6.80
CA ASN A 221 10.53 -24.86 -8.00
C ASN A 221 9.35 -25.75 -8.36
N VAL A 222 8.86 -25.62 -9.59
CA VAL A 222 7.78 -26.40 -10.17
C VAL A 222 8.35 -27.60 -10.93
N LYS A 223 7.97 -28.81 -10.55
CA LYS A 223 8.47 -30.06 -11.16
C LYS A 223 7.82 -30.38 -12.50
N LYS A 224 6.55 -30.00 -12.71
CA LYS A 224 5.77 -30.24 -13.92
C LYS A 224 5.01 -28.98 -14.32
N SER A 225 5.05 -28.62 -15.61
CA SER A 225 4.21 -27.54 -16.10
C SER A 225 2.75 -27.90 -16.00
N GLY A 226 1.91 -26.91 -15.63
CA GLY A 226 0.48 -27.13 -15.51
C GLY A 226 -0.24 -25.93 -14.87
N TRP A 227 -1.54 -26.10 -14.68
CA TRP A 227 -2.39 -25.15 -14.01
C TRP A 227 -2.46 -25.45 -12.52
N TYR A 228 -2.07 -24.48 -11.72
CA TYR A 228 -1.99 -24.59 -10.28
C TYR A 228 -3.02 -23.67 -9.61
N LYS A 229 -3.52 -24.11 -8.47
CA LYS A 229 -4.38 -23.35 -7.59
C LYS A 229 -3.62 -22.98 -6.35
N MET A 230 -3.71 -21.76 -5.91
CA MET A 230 -2.98 -21.25 -4.76
C MET A 230 -3.85 -21.18 -3.50
N GLY A 231 -3.25 -21.36 -2.34
CA GLY A 231 -3.90 -21.17 -1.04
C GLY A 231 -2.91 -20.92 0.07
N PHE A 232 -3.41 -20.39 1.19
CA PHE A 232 -2.63 -20.09 2.39
C PHE A 232 -3.14 -20.91 3.56
N ILE A 233 -2.23 -21.31 4.44
CA ILE A 233 -2.58 -21.71 5.81
C ILE A 233 -2.25 -20.50 6.67
N CYS A 234 -3.25 -19.82 7.20
CA CYS A 234 -3.07 -18.59 7.95
C CYS A 234 -4.03 -18.47 9.12
N GLN A 235 -3.69 -17.59 10.06
CA GLN A 235 -4.51 -17.17 11.17
C GLN A 235 -4.53 -15.65 11.22
N GLN A 236 -5.75 -15.07 11.27
CA GLN A 236 -5.97 -13.65 11.55
C GLN A 236 -6.78 -13.56 12.86
N ASN A 237 -6.11 -13.20 13.95
CA ASN A 237 -6.69 -13.18 15.30
C ASN A 237 -6.47 -11.87 16.07
N GLU A 238 -5.72 -10.91 15.49
CA GLU A 238 -5.37 -9.67 16.17
C GLU A 238 -6.46 -8.60 16.01
N GLN A 239 -6.96 -8.42 14.82
CA GLN A 239 -8.02 -7.44 14.53
C GLN A 239 -9.39 -8.11 14.60
N THR A 240 -10.05 -8.02 15.74
CA THR A 240 -11.37 -8.64 15.97
C THR A 240 -12.39 -8.20 14.92
N ASN A 241 -12.91 -9.15 14.16
CA ASN A 241 -13.89 -8.98 13.08
C ASN A 241 -13.41 -8.17 11.86
N LYS A 242 -12.12 -7.86 11.74
CA LYS A 242 -11.57 -7.17 10.57
C LYS A 242 -10.92 -8.15 9.61
N SER A 243 -10.95 -7.80 8.33
CA SER A 243 -10.23 -8.51 7.28
C SER A 243 -8.90 -7.82 7.00
N VAL A 244 -7.92 -8.60 6.58
CA VAL A 244 -6.64 -8.09 6.10
C VAL A 244 -6.48 -8.41 4.63
N TYR A 245 -5.70 -7.61 3.92
CA TYR A 245 -5.60 -7.70 2.46
C TYR A 245 -4.17 -7.92 2.02
N ARG A 246 -4.01 -8.72 0.98
CA ARG A 246 -2.70 -9.01 0.38
C ARG A 246 -2.81 -8.98 -1.14
N LYS A 247 -1.86 -8.32 -1.76
CA LYS A 247 -1.61 -8.42 -3.20
C LYS A 247 -0.67 -9.60 -3.45
N ILE A 248 -0.96 -10.38 -4.47
CA ILE A 248 -0.17 -11.56 -4.84
C ILE A 248 0.40 -11.35 -6.23
N GLU A 249 1.71 -11.54 -6.36
CA GLU A 249 2.41 -11.51 -7.63
C GLU A 249 3.10 -12.86 -7.86
N ILE A 250 3.03 -13.37 -9.08
CA ILE A 250 3.78 -14.53 -9.54
C ILE A 250 4.74 -14.08 -10.64
N ASP A 251 6.04 -14.33 -10.46
CA ASP A 251 7.10 -13.89 -11.36
C ASP A 251 7.08 -12.38 -11.66
N GLY A 252 6.61 -11.58 -10.69
CA GLY A 252 6.52 -10.14 -10.77
C GLY A 252 5.22 -9.60 -11.40
N ASP A 253 4.33 -10.47 -11.86
CA ASP A 253 3.03 -10.10 -12.43
C ASP A 253 1.89 -10.50 -11.48
N VAL A 254 0.82 -9.69 -11.44
CA VAL A 254 -0.44 -10.06 -10.77
C VAL A 254 -1.31 -10.82 -11.79
N PRO A 255 -1.62 -12.11 -11.60
CA PRO A 255 -2.30 -12.91 -12.62
C PRO A 255 -3.76 -12.49 -12.89
N TYR A 256 -4.46 -12.00 -11.87
CA TYR A 256 -5.86 -11.60 -11.90
C TYR A 256 -6.06 -10.27 -11.18
N GLY A 257 -7.01 -9.45 -11.61
CA GLY A 257 -7.35 -8.20 -10.95
C GLY A 257 -7.75 -8.39 -9.47
N SER A 258 -8.43 -9.50 -9.17
CA SER A 258 -8.79 -9.92 -7.80
C SER A 258 -7.58 -10.13 -6.87
N TRP A 259 -6.41 -10.48 -7.44
CA TRP A 259 -5.18 -10.72 -6.66
C TRP A 259 -4.47 -9.44 -6.21
N ASN A 260 -4.96 -8.28 -6.61
CA ASN A 260 -4.47 -7.02 -6.05
C ASN A 260 -4.89 -6.85 -4.58
N ASN A 261 -6.03 -7.44 -4.17
CA ASN A 261 -6.59 -7.29 -2.82
C ASN A 261 -7.27 -8.57 -2.33
N ILE A 262 -6.49 -9.64 -2.16
CA ILE A 262 -7.02 -10.90 -1.60
C ILE A 262 -7.39 -10.67 -0.14
N LYS A 263 -8.68 -10.87 0.15
CA LYS A 263 -9.27 -10.69 1.48
C LYS A 263 -9.07 -11.91 2.36
N ILE A 264 -8.48 -11.72 3.52
CA ILE A 264 -8.31 -12.74 4.55
C ILE A 264 -9.13 -12.33 5.75
N ASN A 265 -10.20 -13.08 5.99
CA ASN A 265 -11.15 -12.77 7.05
C ASN A 265 -10.60 -13.13 8.44
N TYR A 266 -11.15 -12.48 9.46
CA TYR A 266 -10.88 -12.80 10.84
C TYR A 266 -11.17 -14.28 11.14
N THR A 267 -10.18 -15.00 11.67
CA THR A 267 -10.30 -16.42 12.04
C THR A 267 -10.57 -16.63 13.53
N GLY A 268 -10.34 -15.61 14.34
CA GLY A 268 -10.55 -15.65 15.78
C GLY A 268 -9.72 -16.72 16.47
N SER A 269 -10.29 -17.31 17.53
CA SER A 269 -9.67 -18.41 18.29
C SER A 269 -9.71 -19.77 17.57
N SER A 270 -10.30 -19.85 16.37
CA SER A 270 -10.43 -21.12 15.64
C SER A 270 -9.11 -21.64 15.02
N GLY A 271 -8.01 -20.93 15.24
CA GLY A 271 -6.67 -21.34 14.82
C GLY A 271 -6.40 -21.13 13.33
N TYR A 272 -5.39 -21.84 12.82
CA TYR A 272 -4.99 -21.75 11.42
C TYR A 272 -6.03 -22.36 10.50
N LYS A 273 -6.32 -21.68 9.40
CA LYS A 273 -7.25 -22.13 8.37
C LYS A 273 -6.58 -22.14 7.00
N ASN A 274 -7.04 -23.06 6.16
CA ASN A 274 -6.68 -23.05 4.75
C ASN A 274 -7.61 -22.06 4.02
N VAL A 275 -7.02 -21.02 3.46
CA VAL A 275 -7.71 -19.98 2.70
C VAL A 275 -7.28 -20.12 1.23
N PRO A 276 -8.19 -20.60 0.35
CA PRO A 276 -7.90 -20.64 -1.06
C PRO A 276 -7.86 -19.23 -1.64
N VAL A 277 -6.95 -19.00 -2.57
CA VAL A 277 -6.95 -17.78 -3.38
C VAL A 277 -8.01 -17.95 -4.47
N SER A 278 -9.03 -17.12 -4.44
CA SER A 278 -10.15 -17.14 -5.39
C SER A 278 -10.63 -15.73 -5.66
N GLY A 279 -11.04 -15.49 -6.89
CA GLY A 279 -11.70 -14.24 -7.27
C GLY A 279 -13.18 -14.24 -6.95
N ASN A 280 -13.87 -13.16 -7.32
CA ASN A 280 -15.30 -13.00 -7.14
C ASN A 280 -16.13 -14.03 -7.94
N ASP A 281 -15.58 -14.50 -9.07
CA ASP A 281 -16.25 -15.42 -9.99
C ASP A 281 -15.91 -16.91 -9.75
N GLY A 282 -15.15 -17.21 -8.69
CA GLY A 282 -14.82 -18.60 -8.30
C GLY A 282 -13.33 -18.91 -8.28
N GLU A 283 -12.99 -20.15 -8.64
CA GLU A 283 -11.63 -20.64 -8.59
C GLU A 283 -10.75 -20.06 -9.70
N GLU A 284 -9.59 -19.56 -9.34
CA GLU A 284 -8.59 -19.01 -10.26
C GLU A 284 -7.36 -19.90 -10.31
N TYR A 285 -6.83 -20.11 -11.51
CA TYR A 285 -5.68 -20.98 -11.76
C TYR A 285 -4.56 -20.23 -12.47
N VAL A 286 -3.33 -20.48 -12.04
CA VAL A 286 -2.13 -19.91 -12.66
C VAL A 286 -1.38 -21.00 -13.40
N PHE A 287 -1.02 -20.72 -14.65
CA PHE A 287 -0.14 -21.62 -15.39
C PHE A 287 1.31 -21.41 -14.96
N LEU A 288 1.93 -22.46 -14.41
CA LEU A 288 3.33 -22.47 -14.04
C LEU A 288 4.09 -23.46 -14.94
N ALA A 289 5.14 -22.98 -15.59
CA ALA A 289 6.03 -23.84 -16.34
C ALA A 289 6.91 -24.64 -15.37
N LYS A 290 7.47 -25.76 -15.85
CA LYS A 290 8.51 -26.46 -15.07
C LYS A 290 9.72 -25.55 -14.90
N GLY A 291 10.17 -25.31 -13.67
CA GLY A 291 11.32 -24.47 -13.38
C GLY A 291 11.18 -23.66 -12.10
N ARG A 292 12.06 -22.67 -11.95
CA ARG A 292 12.09 -21.74 -10.82
C ARG A 292 11.08 -20.62 -11.06
N HIS A 293 10.33 -20.30 -10.03
CA HIS A 293 9.34 -19.24 -9.98
C HIS A 293 9.50 -18.43 -8.71
N THR A 294 8.87 -17.26 -8.70
CA THR A 294 8.75 -16.43 -7.50
C THR A 294 7.28 -16.19 -7.17
N VAL A 295 6.97 -16.12 -5.89
CA VAL A 295 5.71 -15.58 -5.40
C VAL A 295 6.02 -14.43 -4.45
N ALA A 296 5.31 -13.32 -4.59
CA ALA A 296 5.41 -12.19 -3.70
C ALA A 296 4.06 -11.88 -3.07
N LEU A 297 4.10 -11.56 -1.78
CA LEU A 297 2.97 -10.96 -1.06
C LEU A 297 3.30 -9.54 -0.69
N THR A 298 2.35 -8.65 -0.94
CA THR A 298 2.41 -7.26 -0.50
C THR A 298 1.22 -6.95 0.38
N VAL A 299 1.43 -6.29 1.50
CA VAL A 299 0.36 -5.78 2.36
C VAL A 299 -0.32 -4.62 1.67
N THR A 300 -1.65 -4.64 1.59
CA THR A 300 -2.45 -3.56 0.99
C THR A 300 -3.56 -3.10 1.94
N ALA A 301 -4.07 -1.90 1.74
CA ALA A 301 -5.20 -1.36 2.48
C ALA A 301 -6.54 -2.02 2.05
N GLY A 302 -6.59 -2.65 0.88
CA GLY A 302 -7.77 -3.33 0.38
C GLY A 302 -8.98 -2.42 0.26
N GLU A 303 -10.10 -2.82 0.82
CA GLU A 303 -11.38 -2.07 0.78
C GLU A 303 -11.30 -0.73 1.56
N TYR A 304 -10.32 -0.55 2.46
CA TYR A 304 -10.13 0.71 3.18
C TYR A 304 -9.51 1.82 2.31
N GLU A 305 -8.88 1.46 1.20
CA GLU A 305 -8.22 2.42 0.31
C GLU A 305 -9.21 3.43 -0.29
N GLU A 306 -10.36 2.95 -0.79
CA GLU A 306 -11.41 3.81 -1.32
C GLU A 306 -11.97 4.75 -0.25
N ILE A 307 -12.19 4.25 0.96
CA ILE A 307 -12.66 5.03 2.11
C ILE A 307 -11.63 6.10 2.48
N TYR A 308 -10.35 5.71 2.59
CA TYR A 308 -9.27 6.63 2.89
C TYR A 308 -9.18 7.77 1.87
N ASN A 309 -9.22 7.44 0.59
CA ASN A 309 -9.17 8.42 -0.50
C ASN A 309 -10.40 9.34 -0.49
N SER A 310 -11.59 8.81 -0.16
CA SER A 310 -12.82 9.60 -0.02
C SER A 310 -12.73 10.61 1.12
N ILE A 311 -12.19 10.21 2.27
CA ILE A 311 -11.96 11.11 3.42
C ILE A 311 -10.92 12.17 3.06
N LYS A 312 -9.81 11.78 2.41
CA LYS A 312 -8.76 12.71 1.98
C LYS A 312 -9.33 13.78 1.05
N LYS A 313 -10.12 13.37 0.06
CA LYS A 313 -10.78 14.28 -0.87
C LYS A 313 -11.75 15.22 -0.17
N LEU A 314 -12.57 14.70 0.74
CA LEU A 314 -13.49 15.53 1.53
C LEU A 314 -12.74 16.57 2.38
N MET A 315 -11.61 16.16 2.98
CA MET A 315 -10.76 17.06 3.75
C MET A 315 -10.13 18.17 2.88
N GLU A 316 -9.68 17.84 1.66
CA GLU A 316 -9.15 18.81 0.69
C GLU A 316 -10.23 19.82 0.27
N ASP A 317 -11.46 19.38 0.02
CA ASP A 317 -12.59 20.23 -0.35
C ASP A 317 -12.98 21.16 0.79
N ILE A 318 -13.05 20.67 2.04
CA ILE A 318 -13.28 21.47 3.25
C ILE A 318 -12.15 22.49 3.47
N ASN A 319 -10.91 22.10 3.26
CA ASN A 319 -9.76 23.00 3.37
C ASN A 319 -9.84 24.11 2.32
N THR A 320 -10.23 23.80 1.10
CA THR A 320 -10.42 24.76 0.00
C THR A 320 -11.50 25.76 0.34
N LEU A 321 -12.66 25.31 0.84
CA LEU A 321 -13.74 26.17 1.32
C LEU A 321 -13.27 27.05 2.48
N GLY A 322 -12.59 26.47 3.46
CA GLY A 322 -12.04 27.19 4.62
C GLY A 322 -11.07 28.30 4.23
N GLN A 323 -10.17 28.04 3.27
CA GLN A 323 -9.27 29.05 2.74
C GLN A 323 -10.00 30.19 2.00
N ALA A 324 -11.06 29.85 1.25
CA ALA A 324 -11.87 30.86 0.57
C ALA A 324 -12.60 31.77 1.58
N LEU A 325 -13.16 31.21 2.65
CA LEU A 325 -13.77 31.93 3.75
C LEU A 325 -12.77 32.86 4.48
N LEU A 326 -11.55 32.37 4.71
CA LEU A 326 -10.49 33.20 5.30
C LEU A 326 -10.10 34.39 4.42
N ARG A 327 -10.05 34.22 3.11
CA ARG A 327 -9.79 35.30 2.17
C ARG A 327 -10.93 36.33 2.20
N LEU A 328 -12.20 35.89 2.25
CA LEU A 328 -13.37 36.73 2.33
C LEU A 328 -13.36 37.59 3.61
N THR A 329 -12.99 37.01 4.74
CA THR A 329 -12.95 37.70 6.04
C THR A 329 -11.65 38.49 6.29
N ALA A 330 -10.65 38.37 5.40
CA ALA A 330 -9.28 38.83 5.63
C ALA A 330 -8.67 38.31 6.95
N GLY A 331 -9.13 37.14 7.41
CA GLY A 331 -8.70 36.52 8.66
C GLY A 331 -9.29 37.16 9.93
N ALA A 332 -10.12 38.18 9.80
CA ALA A 332 -10.81 38.78 10.93
C ALA A 332 -12.13 38.06 11.21
N THR A 333 -12.32 37.61 12.44
CA THR A 333 -13.59 37.03 12.91
C THR A 333 -14.30 38.04 13.82
N ASP A 334 -15.40 38.58 13.35
CA ASP A 334 -16.34 39.34 14.15
C ASP A 334 -17.61 38.50 14.31
N PRO A 335 -17.86 37.91 15.50
CA PRO A 335 -18.98 37.00 15.72
C PRO A 335 -20.35 37.63 15.46
N ASP A 336 -20.45 38.97 15.58
CA ASP A 336 -21.69 39.70 15.43
C ASP A 336 -21.93 40.18 14.00
N ARG A 337 -20.90 40.10 13.14
CA ARG A 337 -21.01 40.51 11.75
C ARG A 337 -21.79 39.48 10.94
N THR A 338 -22.74 39.96 10.17
CA THR A 338 -23.43 39.16 9.15
C THR A 338 -22.85 39.43 7.77
N TRP A 339 -22.81 38.40 6.95
CA TRP A 339 -22.25 38.42 5.62
C TRP A 339 -23.32 38.09 4.58
N ASN A 340 -23.37 38.82 3.48
CA ASN A 340 -24.23 38.46 2.35
C ASN A 340 -23.54 37.34 1.55
N ILE A 341 -23.58 36.08 2.09
CA ILE A 341 -22.89 34.95 1.52
C ILE A 341 -23.38 34.60 0.11
N ASP A 342 -24.67 34.82 -0.16
CA ASP A 342 -25.27 34.55 -1.47
C ASP A 342 -24.64 35.37 -2.59
N THR A 343 -24.09 36.55 -2.25
CA THR A 343 -23.40 37.42 -3.21
C THR A 343 -21.93 37.01 -3.39
N PHE A 344 -21.24 36.64 -2.31
CA PHE A 344 -19.79 36.37 -2.33
C PHE A 344 -19.43 34.94 -2.55
N MET A 345 -20.25 34.02 -2.05
CA MET A 345 -20.07 32.58 -2.15
C MET A 345 -21.41 31.85 -2.20
N PRO A 346 -22.16 31.98 -3.32
CA PRO A 346 -23.54 31.49 -3.43
C PRO A 346 -23.66 29.96 -3.24
N ASP A 347 -22.61 29.22 -3.50
CA ASP A 347 -22.55 27.77 -3.39
C ASP A 347 -22.05 27.28 -2.01
N ALA A 348 -21.81 28.17 -1.05
CA ALA A 348 -21.22 27.77 0.24
C ALA A 348 -22.16 26.90 1.09
N VAL A 349 -23.47 27.19 1.06
CA VAL A 349 -24.47 26.36 1.78
C VAL A 349 -24.56 24.97 1.17
N ASP A 350 -24.74 24.90 -0.15
CA ASP A 350 -24.87 23.63 -0.88
C ASP A 350 -23.62 22.76 -0.69
N LYS A 351 -22.43 23.34 -0.72
CA LYS A 351 -21.17 22.64 -0.44
C LYS A 351 -21.11 22.09 0.98
N LEU A 352 -21.53 22.85 1.99
CA LEU A 352 -21.53 22.36 3.37
C LEU A 352 -22.49 21.18 3.55
N GLU A 353 -23.65 21.21 2.89
CA GLU A 353 -24.62 20.10 2.91
C GLU A 353 -24.09 18.88 2.14
N GLU A 354 -23.51 19.06 0.94
CA GLU A 354 -22.85 18.01 0.19
C GLU A 354 -21.72 17.36 1.00
N TYR A 355 -20.88 18.16 1.67
CA TYR A 355 -19.78 17.63 2.49
C TYR A 355 -20.31 16.85 3.70
N ALA A 356 -21.42 17.28 4.27
CA ALA A 356 -22.05 16.55 5.36
C ALA A 356 -22.62 15.20 4.89
N ASP A 357 -23.27 15.17 3.72
CA ASP A 357 -23.80 13.94 3.12
C ASP A 357 -22.67 12.96 2.80
N ARG A 358 -21.57 13.43 2.20
CA ARG A 358 -20.38 12.61 1.94
C ARG A 358 -19.77 12.05 3.23
N ALA A 359 -19.74 12.80 4.31
CA ALA A 359 -19.26 12.32 5.60
C ALA A 359 -20.16 11.19 6.16
N ASP A 360 -21.47 11.28 5.96
CA ASP A 360 -22.41 10.23 6.34
C ASP A 360 -22.25 8.98 5.45
N GLU A 361 -22.09 9.12 4.14
CA GLU A 361 -21.82 8.02 3.21
C GLU A 361 -20.54 7.26 3.59
N ILE A 362 -19.46 7.99 3.87
CA ILE A 362 -18.20 7.40 4.30
C ILE A 362 -18.37 6.67 5.64
N PHE A 363 -19.14 7.22 6.58
CA PHE A 363 -19.46 6.55 7.82
C PHE A 363 -20.17 5.20 7.61
N GLU A 364 -21.18 5.16 6.74
CA GLU A 364 -21.90 3.91 6.44
C GLU A 364 -20.99 2.86 5.76
N LEU A 365 -20.13 3.27 4.83
CA LEU A 365 -19.15 2.38 4.20
C LEU A 365 -18.18 1.80 5.25
N LEU A 366 -17.61 2.64 6.09
CA LEU A 366 -16.65 2.24 7.12
C LEU A 366 -17.27 1.28 8.14
N THR A 367 -18.49 1.59 8.60
CA THR A 367 -19.21 0.71 9.54
C THR A 367 -19.66 -0.60 8.89
N GLY A 368 -19.93 -0.60 7.60
CA GLY A 368 -20.21 -1.80 6.81
C GLY A 368 -19.02 -2.76 6.74
N LEU A 369 -17.81 -2.24 6.59
CA LEU A 369 -16.58 -3.05 6.56
C LEU A 369 -16.23 -3.64 7.95
N ASP A 370 -16.32 -2.84 8.99
CA ASP A 370 -15.90 -3.23 10.33
C ASP A 370 -16.97 -4.04 11.09
N GLY A 371 -18.19 -4.11 10.58
CA GLY A 371 -19.31 -4.82 11.20
C GLY A 371 -19.77 -4.27 12.56
N LYS A 372 -19.17 -3.17 13.02
CA LYS A 372 -19.49 -2.40 14.24
C LYS A 372 -19.04 -0.96 14.02
N ASN A 373 -19.66 -0.04 14.75
CA ASN A 373 -19.19 1.36 14.75
C ASN A 373 -17.83 1.46 15.47
N PRO A 374 -16.71 1.58 14.76
CA PRO A 374 -15.44 1.86 15.39
C PRO A 374 -15.51 3.26 16.05
N ILE A 375 -14.81 3.42 17.19
CA ILE A 375 -14.86 4.67 17.95
C ILE A 375 -14.50 5.88 17.06
N TYR A 376 -13.50 5.73 16.20
CA TYR A 376 -13.05 6.79 15.29
C TYR A 376 -14.06 7.14 14.19
N ALA A 377 -14.99 6.24 13.83
CA ALA A 377 -16.03 6.54 12.85
C ALA A 377 -17.04 7.56 13.41
N THR A 378 -17.16 7.72 14.73
CA THR A 378 -18.02 8.75 15.33
C THR A 378 -17.59 10.16 14.96
N ASP A 379 -16.30 10.37 14.65
CA ASP A 379 -15.79 11.66 14.18
C ASP A 379 -16.42 12.04 12.84
N LEU A 380 -16.73 11.10 11.94
CA LEU A 380 -17.45 11.36 10.69
C LEU A 380 -18.88 11.88 10.94
N LYS A 381 -19.60 11.29 11.91
CA LYS A 381 -20.91 11.80 12.32
C LYS A 381 -20.81 13.20 12.91
N THR A 382 -19.78 13.47 13.72
CA THR A 382 -19.52 14.79 14.24
C THR A 382 -19.26 15.82 13.14
N VAL A 383 -18.53 15.44 12.09
CA VAL A 383 -18.31 16.28 10.90
C VAL A 383 -19.64 16.61 10.21
N SER A 384 -20.44 15.58 9.90
CA SER A 384 -21.73 15.74 9.24
C SER A 384 -22.66 16.66 10.03
N GLU A 385 -22.87 16.40 11.32
CA GLU A 385 -23.73 17.20 12.19
C GLU A 385 -23.25 18.67 12.29
N LYS A 386 -21.94 18.86 12.41
CA LYS A 386 -21.32 20.19 12.50
C LYS A 386 -21.54 20.99 11.22
N LEU A 387 -21.27 20.41 10.05
CA LEU A 387 -21.45 21.09 8.77
C LEU A 387 -22.91 21.42 8.49
N ARG A 388 -23.85 20.51 8.77
CA ARG A 388 -25.29 20.77 8.68
C ARG A 388 -25.78 21.84 9.67
N LYS A 389 -25.17 21.95 10.85
CA LYS A 389 -25.49 23.03 11.77
C LYS A 389 -25.04 24.39 11.23
N ILE A 390 -23.86 24.43 10.62
CA ILE A 390 -23.30 25.65 10.06
C ILE A 390 -24.11 26.09 8.82
N SER A 391 -24.55 25.18 7.95
CA SER A 391 -25.33 25.49 6.74
C SER A 391 -26.67 26.21 7.04
N LYS A 392 -27.26 25.96 8.24
CA LYS A 392 -28.51 26.55 8.66
C LYS A 392 -28.43 28.05 9.02
N GLU A 393 -27.22 28.58 9.17
CA GLU A 393 -26.98 29.99 9.46
C GLU A 393 -26.11 30.65 8.36
N PRO A 394 -26.60 30.79 7.10
CA PRO A 394 -25.80 31.21 5.96
C PRO A 394 -25.01 32.51 6.19
N MET A 395 -25.66 33.50 6.80
CA MET A 395 -25.05 34.84 7.06
C MET A 395 -23.88 34.78 8.07
N LYS A 396 -23.72 33.67 8.80
CA LYS A 396 -22.65 33.47 9.78
C LYS A 396 -21.56 32.49 9.33
N ILE A 397 -21.72 31.85 8.17
CA ILE A 397 -20.74 30.89 7.67
C ILE A 397 -19.30 31.42 7.70
N PRO A 398 -19.00 32.65 7.24
CA PRO A 398 -17.64 33.17 7.30
C PRO A 398 -17.06 33.32 8.70
N ASN A 399 -17.91 33.45 9.73
CA ASN A 399 -17.48 33.54 11.13
C ASN A 399 -17.19 32.14 11.72
N LYS A 400 -17.51 31.04 10.99
CA LYS A 400 -17.37 29.66 11.43
C LYS A 400 -16.11 28.95 10.88
N THR A 401 -15.14 29.71 10.40
CA THR A 401 -13.90 29.18 9.82
C THR A 401 -13.14 28.30 10.80
N GLU A 402 -13.14 28.63 12.10
CA GLU A 402 -12.53 27.80 13.15
C GLU A 402 -13.24 26.44 13.32
N GLU A 403 -14.56 26.40 13.15
CA GLU A 403 -15.35 25.17 13.25
C GLU A 403 -15.23 24.30 11.98
N ILE A 404 -15.00 24.91 10.82
CA ILE A 404 -14.88 24.23 9.52
C ILE A 404 -13.45 23.71 9.32
N TYR A 405 -12.42 24.56 9.53
CA TYR A 405 -11.10 24.33 8.99
C TYR A 405 -9.95 24.36 10.02
N ARG A 406 -9.88 25.40 10.91
CA ARG A 406 -8.65 25.70 11.67
C ARG A 406 -8.62 25.23 13.11
N GLY A 407 -9.76 25.12 13.76
CA GLY A 407 -9.84 24.82 15.20
C GLY A 407 -9.50 23.37 15.52
N ASP A 408 -9.08 23.13 16.76
CA ASP A 408 -8.81 21.79 17.27
C ASP A 408 -10.03 20.85 17.25
N SER A 409 -11.22 21.44 17.15
CA SER A 409 -12.49 20.73 16.98
C SER A 409 -13.12 21.03 15.61
N SER A 410 -12.33 21.38 14.60
CA SER A 410 -12.84 21.61 13.25
C SER A 410 -13.21 20.32 12.54
N ALA A 411 -14.08 20.45 11.50
CA ALA A 411 -14.41 19.32 10.63
C ALA A 411 -13.16 18.71 9.98
N ALA A 412 -12.24 19.54 9.50
CA ALA A 412 -10.97 19.09 8.94
C ALA A 412 -10.11 18.29 9.95
N LYS A 413 -10.10 18.71 11.23
CA LYS A 413 -9.36 18.01 12.28
C LYS A 413 -9.96 16.63 12.58
N TYR A 414 -11.27 16.52 12.66
CA TYR A 414 -11.95 15.24 12.85
C TYR A 414 -11.68 14.27 11.69
N LEU A 415 -11.74 14.74 10.44
CA LEU A 415 -11.36 13.90 9.28
C LEU A 415 -9.90 13.44 9.36
N GLY A 416 -8.98 14.31 9.77
CA GLY A 416 -7.58 13.96 10.00
C GLY A 416 -7.41 12.88 11.07
N ASN A 417 -8.21 12.89 12.13
CA ASN A 417 -8.21 11.84 13.16
C ASN A 417 -8.64 10.49 12.57
N VAL A 418 -9.70 10.48 11.75
CA VAL A 418 -10.18 9.25 11.08
C VAL A 418 -9.12 8.70 10.15
N LEU A 419 -8.47 9.54 9.31
CA LEU A 419 -7.37 9.11 8.44
C LEU A 419 -6.21 8.50 9.24
N THR A 420 -5.85 9.13 10.36
CA THR A 420 -4.79 8.63 11.23
C THR A 420 -5.16 7.29 11.85
N ALA A 421 -6.41 7.14 12.28
CA ALA A 421 -6.90 5.90 12.87
C ALA A 421 -6.91 4.75 11.84
N ILE A 422 -7.44 4.97 10.63
CA ILE A 422 -7.42 3.98 9.55
C ILE A 422 -5.97 3.54 9.29
N ARG A 423 -5.05 4.50 9.14
CA ARG A 423 -3.64 4.22 8.87
C ARG A 423 -2.93 3.48 10.01
N SER A 424 -3.28 3.76 11.26
CA SER A 424 -2.70 3.07 12.43
C SER A 424 -3.25 1.64 12.59
N GLU A 425 -4.48 1.39 12.17
CA GLU A 425 -5.10 0.06 12.24
C GLU A 425 -4.59 -0.90 11.17
N GLU A 426 -4.13 -0.38 10.02
CA GLU A 426 -3.43 -1.17 9.00
C GLU A 426 -2.13 -1.79 9.53
N HIS A 427 -1.47 -1.13 10.48
CA HIS A 427 -0.21 -1.57 11.07
C HIS A 427 -0.32 -2.77 12.04
N THR A 428 -1.52 -3.23 12.37
CA THR A 428 -1.72 -4.26 13.41
C THR A 428 -2.29 -5.59 12.90
N SER A 429 -2.33 -5.82 11.58
CA SER A 429 -2.86 -7.07 11.04
C SER A 429 -1.83 -8.19 11.05
N GLU A 430 -1.91 -9.12 12.00
CA GLU A 430 -1.08 -10.34 12.00
C GLU A 430 -1.56 -11.36 10.96
N LEU A 431 -0.69 -11.71 10.04
CA LEU A 431 -0.87 -12.83 9.13
C LEU A 431 0.23 -13.87 9.39
N GLN A 432 -0.09 -14.92 10.11
CA GLN A 432 0.80 -16.07 10.26
C GLN A 432 0.47 -17.05 9.14
N SER A 433 1.41 -17.36 8.24
CA SER A 433 1.07 -18.10 7.02
C SER A 433 2.07 -19.15 6.60
N GLN A 434 1.52 -20.26 6.09
CA GLN A 434 2.18 -21.19 5.17
C GLN A 434 1.48 -21.13 3.82
N PHE A 435 2.24 -21.27 2.73
CA PHE A 435 1.67 -21.28 1.38
C PHE A 435 1.59 -22.70 0.84
N ARG A 436 0.50 -22.98 0.09
CA ARG A 436 0.39 -24.16 -0.78
C ARG A 436 -0.02 -23.71 -2.18
N ILE A 437 0.72 -24.17 -3.16
CA ILE A 437 0.41 -23.95 -4.58
C ILE A 437 0.14 -25.31 -5.23
#